data_7837cc0038e9cbf9736c61d465674ec5
#
_entry.id   7837cc0038e9cbf9736c61d465674ec5
#
_cell.length_a   1.000
_cell.length_b   1.000
_cell.length_c   1.000
_cell.angle_alpha   90.00
_cell.angle_beta   90.00
_cell.angle_gamma   90.00
#
_symmetry.space_group_name_H-M   'P 1'
#
loop_
_entity.id
_entity.type
_entity.pdbx_description
1 polymer ?
#
loop_
_entity_poly.entity_id
_entity_poly.type
_entity_poly.pdbx_seq_one_letter_code
_entity_poly.pdbx_strand_id
1 'polypeptide(L)'
;MKKIRTIFSLLSLSLLAISCGLDNYDEPESFLEGKITYEGKQLGLKGTNGGIQLQLYQDGYANHDPITVYATQDGTFSAVLFDGPYKLVTKDKNGPWVNNRDTIYVEVKGQTRCEVKVTPYFTISDENITLDNNIVSGTCNIQQIVQDA
;
A
#
# COMPACT_ATOMS: atom_id res chain seq x y z
N MET A 1 -34.52 51.52 18.90
CA MET A 1 -34.41 50.09 19.23
C MET A 1 -34.33 49.15 18.00
N LYS A 2 -35.11 49.38 16.95
CA LYS A 2 -35.05 48.54 15.74
C LYS A 2 -33.66 48.54 15.05
N LYS A 3 -33.03 49.69 14.91
CA LYS A 3 -31.69 49.80 14.25
C LYS A 3 -30.57 49.06 14.99
N ILE A 4 -30.59 49.04 16.33
CA ILE A 4 -29.59 48.32 17.15
C ILE A 4 -29.75 46.83 16.99
N ARG A 5 -30.97 46.32 16.93
CA ARG A 5 -31.22 44.87 16.69
C ARG A 5 -30.76 44.43 15.31
N THR A 6 -30.90 45.27 14.29
CA THR A 6 -30.44 44.98 12.93
C THR A 6 -28.91 44.97 12.84
N ILE A 7 -28.23 45.89 13.54
CA ILE A 7 -26.75 45.95 13.60
C ILE A 7 -26.21 44.71 14.34
N PHE A 8 -26.82 44.31 15.44
CA PHE A 8 -26.45 43.11 16.18
C PHE A 8 -26.64 41.81 15.35
N SER A 9 -27.73 41.77 14.57
CA SER A 9 -28.01 40.62 13.70
C SER A 9 -27.01 40.53 12.52
N LEU A 10 -26.61 41.64 11.94
CA LEU A 10 -25.60 41.70 10.88
C LEU A 10 -24.19 41.38 11.42
N LEU A 11 -23.85 41.82 12.62
CA LEU A 11 -22.57 41.52 13.26
C LEU A 11 -22.47 40.03 13.65
N SER A 12 -23.57 39.41 14.09
CA SER A 12 -23.61 37.98 14.37
C SER A 12 -23.48 37.11 13.13
N LEU A 13 -24.02 37.55 11.99
CA LEU A 13 -23.93 36.83 10.71
C LEU A 13 -22.52 36.90 10.11
N SER A 14 -21.78 38.01 10.33
CA SER A 14 -20.40 38.12 9.85
C SER A 14 -19.39 37.28 10.63
N LEU A 15 -19.65 36.94 11.91
CA LEU A 15 -18.79 36.04 12.70
C LEU A 15 -18.88 34.59 12.25
N LEU A 16 -19.97 34.17 11.61
CA LEU A 16 -20.13 32.80 11.13
C LEU A 16 -19.35 32.52 9.84
N ALA A 17 -18.90 33.53 9.12
CA ALA A 17 -18.16 33.41 7.86
C ALA A 17 -16.65 33.15 8.05
N ILE A 18 -16.12 33.26 9.28
CA ILE A 18 -14.69 33.10 9.57
C ILE A 18 -14.35 31.68 10.06
N SER A 19 -15.37 30.81 10.16
CA SER A 19 -15.21 29.43 10.71
C SER A 19 -14.73 28.41 9.69
N CYS A 20 -14.47 28.77 8.43
CA CYS A 20 -13.75 27.90 7.51
C CYS A 20 -12.25 28.12 7.76
N GLY A 21 -11.71 27.48 8.80
CA GLY A 21 -10.27 27.26 8.89
C GLY A 21 -9.85 26.51 7.64
N LEU A 22 -9.00 27.12 6.82
CA LEU A 22 -8.29 26.40 5.77
C LEU A 22 -7.53 25.29 6.46
N ASP A 23 -7.82 24.06 6.11
CA ASP A 23 -6.96 22.93 6.44
C ASP A 23 -5.67 23.14 5.64
N ASN A 24 -4.67 23.75 6.28
CA ASN A 24 -3.37 24.05 5.69
C ASN A 24 -2.41 22.85 5.82
N TYR A 25 -2.93 21.61 5.87
CA TYR A 25 -2.09 20.45 5.77
C TYR A 25 -1.69 20.29 4.29
N ASP A 26 -0.40 20.37 4.03
CA ASP A 26 0.15 20.06 2.71
C ASP A 26 -0.19 18.61 2.38
N GLU A 27 -0.49 18.33 1.12
CA GLU A 27 -0.77 16.96 0.66
C GLU A 27 0.51 16.11 0.75
N PRO A 28 0.38 14.77 0.91
CA PRO A 28 1.53 13.88 0.89
C PRO A 28 2.17 13.88 -0.52
N GLU A 29 3.47 14.14 -0.59
CA GLU A 29 4.21 14.27 -1.86
C GLU A 29 5.32 13.22 -2.01
N SER A 30 5.62 12.45 -0.97
CA SER A 30 6.65 11.44 -1.01
C SER A 30 6.14 10.09 -1.46
N PHE A 31 6.99 9.37 -2.21
CA PHE A 31 6.65 8.08 -2.80
C PHE A 31 7.46 6.98 -2.14
N LEU A 32 6.76 5.95 -1.68
CA LEU A 32 7.35 4.67 -1.35
C LEU A 32 7.06 3.69 -2.48
N GLU A 33 8.09 3.20 -3.14
CA GLU A 33 8.02 2.19 -4.18
C GLU A 33 8.74 0.93 -3.73
N GLY A 34 8.27 -0.23 -4.14
CA GLY A 34 8.96 -1.45 -3.79
C GLY A 34 8.54 -2.66 -4.60
N LYS A 35 9.21 -3.77 -4.31
CA LYS A 35 8.94 -5.06 -4.93
C LYS A 35 8.97 -6.17 -3.89
N ILE A 36 8.18 -7.21 -4.15
CA ILE A 36 8.15 -8.44 -3.37
C ILE A 36 9.05 -9.46 -4.05
N THR A 37 9.99 -10.04 -3.30
CA THR A 37 11.03 -10.89 -3.86
C THR A 37 11.23 -12.18 -3.09
N TYR A 38 11.74 -13.17 -3.79
CA TYR A 38 12.32 -14.39 -3.25
C TYR A 38 13.67 -14.65 -3.91
N GLU A 39 14.73 -14.86 -3.11
CA GLU A 39 16.12 -15.04 -3.58
C GLU A 39 16.56 -13.97 -4.60
N GLY A 40 16.13 -12.72 -4.37
CA GLY A 40 16.47 -11.56 -5.23
C GLY A 40 15.67 -11.48 -6.53
N LYS A 41 14.80 -12.47 -6.81
CA LYS A 41 13.89 -12.45 -7.97
C LYS A 41 12.54 -11.88 -7.57
N GLN A 42 11.99 -11.02 -8.39
CA GLN A 42 10.65 -10.47 -8.22
C GLN A 42 9.60 -11.56 -8.43
N LEU A 43 8.59 -11.61 -7.57
CA LEU A 43 7.52 -12.59 -7.62
C LEU A 43 6.32 -12.07 -8.39
N GLY A 44 5.83 -12.87 -9.35
CA GLY A 44 4.50 -12.69 -9.92
C GLY A 44 3.42 -13.07 -8.90
N LEU A 45 2.37 -12.26 -8.81
CA LEU A 45 1.31 -12.39 -7.83
C LEU A 45 -0.06 -12.48 -8.49
N LYS A 46 -1.05 -12.87 -7.72
CA LYS A 46 -2.43 -12.88 -8.17
C LYS A 46 -2.96 -11.46 -8.34
N GLY A 47 -3.27 -11.06 -9.58
CA GLY A 47 -3.77 -9.73 -9.93
C GLY A 47 -5.28 -9.57 -9.79
N THR A 48 -5.92 -10.12 -8.75
CA THR A 48 -7.37 -9.96 -8.54
C THR A 48 -7.70 -8.86 -7.55
N ASN A 49 -8.90 -8.29 -7.71
CA ASN A 49 -9.46 -7.30 -6.78
C ASN A 49 -9.46 -7.84 -5.34
N GLY A 50 -8.92 -7.08 -4.40
CA GLY A 50 -8.64 -7.54 -3.04
C GLY A 50 -7.34 -8.34 -2.90
N GLY A 51 -6.41 -8.18 -3.85
CA GLY A 51 -5.13 -8.89 -3.97
C GLY A 51 -4.22 -8.81 -2.74
N ILE A 52 -2.95 -9.00 -2.99
CA ILE A 52 -1.93 -9.02 -1.93
C ILE A 52 -1.81 -7.65 -1.29
N GLN A 53 -1.87 -7.61 0.04
CA GLN A 53 -1.83 -6.41 0.85
C GLN A 53 -0.57 -6.39 1.72
N LEU A 54 0.07 -5.24 1.74
CA LEU A 54 1.08 -4.88 2.71
C LEU A 54 0.47 -3.85 3.68
N GLN A 55 1.00 -3.76 4.87
CA GLN A 55 0.53 -2.87 5.90
C GLN A 55 1.67 -1.94 6.33
N LEU A 56 1.42 -0.64 6.26
CA LEU A 56 2.33 0.39 6.75
C LEU A 56 1.79 0.96 8.06
N TYR A 57 2.63 1.01 9.06
CA TYR A 57 2.35 1.64 10.34
C TYR A 57 3.25 2.84 10.54
N GLN A 58 2.71 3.88 11.13
CA GLN A 58 3.45 5.08 11.51
C GLN A 58 3.27 5.32 13.02
N ASP A 59 4.37 5.53 13.73
CA ASP A 59 4.33 5.83 15.16
C ASP A 59 3.98 7.31 15.40
N GLY A 60 3.50 7.62 16.61
CA GLY A 60 3.25 9.00 17.04
C GLY A 60 1.83 9.51 16.81
N TYR A 61 0.97 8.71 16.22
CA TYR A 61 -0.46 9.04 16.04
C TYR A 61 -1.34 8.28 17.02
N ALA A 62 -2.48 8.89 17.39
CA ALA A 62 -3.46 8.25 18.26
C ALA A 62 -4.16 7.05 17.58
N ASN A 63 -4.29 7.10 16.26
CA ASN A 63 -4.79 6.00 15.45
C ASN A 63 -3.62 5.10 15.03
N HIS A 64 -3.72 3.80 15.32
CA HIS A 64 -2.73 2.78 15.02
C HIS A 64 -3.16 1.87 13.85
N ASP A 65 -4.20 2.24 13.12
CA ASP A 65 -4.64 1.47 11.96
C ASP A 65 -3.59 1.51 10.85
N PRO A 66 -3.33 0.38 10.18
CA PRO A 66 -2.37 0.33 9.10
C PRO A 66 -2.86 1.05 7.84
N ILE A 67 -1.97 1.73 7.16
CA ILE A 67 -2.18 2.15 5.78
C ILE A 67 -2.03 0.91 4.90
N THR A 68 -3.08 0.52 4.20
CA THR A 68 -3.05 -0.64 3.32
C THR A 68 -2.45 -0.28 1.97
N VAL A 69 -1.42 -1.00 1.55
CA VAL A 69 -0.77 -0.88 0.24
C VAL A 69 -0.99 -2.17 -0.54
N TYR A 70 -1.46 -2.08 -1.77
CA TYR A 70 -1.71 -3.24 -2.62
C TYR A 70 -0.52 -3.51 -3.53
N ALA A 71 -0.13 -4.78 -3.60
CA ALA A 71 0.83 -5.22 -4.60
C ALA A 71 0.12 -5.51 -5.93
N THR A 72 0.79 -5.17 -7.02
CA THR A 72 0.36 -5.44 -8.39
C THR A 72 0.66 -6.89 -8.80
N GLN A 73 0.21 -7.29 -9.97
CA GLN A 73 0.41 -8.65 -10.47
C GLN A 73 1.88 -9.00 -10.71
N ASP A 74 2.68 -8.04 -11.04
CA ASP A 74 4.13 -8.18 -11.21
C ASP A 74 4.92 -8.11 -9.89
N GLY A 75 4.24 -8.00 -8.75
CA GLY A 75 4.86 -7.98 -7.43
C GLY A 75 5.45 -6.63 -7.03
N THR A 76 5.15 -5.56 -7.76
CA THR A 76 5.50 -4.20 -7.33
C THR A 76 4.42 -3.60 -6.44
N PHE A 77 4.76 -2.57 -5.70
CA PHE A 77 3.82 -1.76 -4.94
C PHE A 77 4.28 -0.31 -4.84
N SER A 78 3.33 0.60 -4.64
CA SER A 78 3.62 2.01 -4.40
C SER A 78 2.59 2.65 -3.47
N ALA A 79 3.02 3.67 -2.75
CA ALA A 79 2.18 4.50 -1.90
C ALA A 79 2.67 5.95 -1.94
N VAL A 80 1.73 6.89 -1.87
CA VAL A 80 2.03 8.31 -1.65
C VAL A 80 1.84 8.60 -0.17
N LEU A 81 2.86 9.15 0.49
CA LEU A 81 2.96 9.26 1.93
C LEU A 81 3.54 10.62 2.33
N PHE A 82 3.36 11.01 3.58
CA PHE A 82 4.14 12.07 4.19
C PHE A 82 5.58 11.61 4.45
N ASP A 83 6.51 12.55 4.53
CA ASP A 83 7.87 12.26 5.01
C ASP A 83 7.84 11.70 6.42
N GLY A 84 8.71 10.71 6.68
CA GLY A 84 8.88 10.17 8.03
C GLY A 84 9.14 8.67 8.10
N PRO A 85 9.27 8.14 9.33
CA PRO A 85 9.53 6.73 9.58
C PRO A 85 8.24 5.90 9.48
N TYR A 86 8.34 4.79 8.77
CA TYR A 86 7.27 3.80 8.62
C TYR A 86 7.77 2.39 8.93
N LYS A 87 6.84 1.55 9.34
CA LYS A 87 7.02 0.11 9.56
C LYS A 87 6.18 -0.64 8.52
N LEU A 88 6.85 -1.31 7.61
CA LEU A 88 6.21 -2.11 6.56
C LEU A 88 6.22 -3.59 6.96
N VAL A 89 5.06 -4.23 6.92
CA VAL A 89 4.90 -5.65 7.18
C VAL A 89 4.00 -6.31 6.13
N THR A 90 4.15 -7.60 5.93
CA THR A 90 3.20 -8.39 5.16
C THR A 90 1.96 -8.68 5.98
N LYS A 91 0.79 -8.67 5.36
CA LYS A 91 -0.45 -9.06 6.01
C LYS A 91 -0.51 -10.58 6.18
N ASP A 92 -0.80 -11.05 7.39
CA ASP A 92 -0.94 -12.47 7.68
C ASP A 92 -2.01 -13.15 6.79
N LYS A 93 -1.70 -14.34 6.30
CA LYS A 93 -2.60 -15.19 5.48
C LYS A 93 -3.13 -14.51 4.22
N ASN A 94 -2.39 -13.56 3.68
CA ASN A 94 -2.83 -12.77 2.51
C ASN A 94 -1.93 -12.98 1.27
N GLY A 95 -0.84 -13.69 1.37
CA GLY A 95 0.08 -13.98 0.27
C GLY A 95 0.33 -15.48 0.06
N PRO A 96 0.90 -15.88 -1.09
CA PRO A 96 1.27 -17.26 -1.39
C PRO A 96 2.62 -17.63 -0.75
N TRP A 97 2.87 -17.17 0.48
CA TRP A 97 4.12 -17.36 1.21
C TRP A 97 3.88 -17.63 2.70
N VAL A 98 4.90 -18.12 3.35
CA VAL A 98 4.90 -18.30 4.81
C VAL A 98 4.68 -16.95 5.49
N ASN A 99 3.76 -16.93 6.46
CA ASN A 99 3.55 -15.72 7.25
C ASN A 99 4.88 -15.25 7.85
N ASN A 100 5.28 -14.05 7.48
CA ASN A 100 6.47 -13.40 8.00
C ASN A 100 6.03 -12.14 8.78
N ARG A 101 6.42 -12.07 10.06
CA ARG A 101 6.16 -10.92 10.92
C ARG A 101 7.35 -9.97 11.01
N ASP A 102 8.35 -10.16 10.15
CA ASP A 102 9.49 -9.26 10.09
C ASP A 102 9.02 -7.87 9.72
N THR A 103 9.51 -6.89 10.46
CA THR A 103 9.21 -5.49 10.23
C THR A 103 10.35 -4.85 9.44
N ILE A 104 10.00 -4.26 8.30
CA ILE A 104 10.92 -3.48 7.49
C ILE A 104 10.75 -2.02 7.89
N TYR A 105 11.80 -1.42 8.46
CA TYR A 105 11.82 -0.01 8.82
C TYR A 105 12.22 0.80 7.60
N VAL A 106 11.38 1.77 7.22
CA VAL A 106 11.58 2.61 6.04
C VAL A 106 11.46 4.07 6.44
N GLU A 107 12.48 4.85 6.14
CA GLU A 107 12.42 6.31 6.22
C GLU A 107 11.97 6.84 4.86
N VAL A 108 10.73 7.32 4.78
CA VAL A 108 10.16 7.86 3.55
C VAL A 108 10.55 9.31 3.41
N LYS A 109 11.20 9.65 2.29
CA LYS A 109 11.56 11.02 1.93
C LYS A 109 11.73 11.14 0.41
N GLY A 110 10.90 11.96 -0.21
CA GLY A 110 10.87 12.09 -1.67
C GLY A 110 10.58 10.76 -2.34
N GLN A 111 11.51 10.21 -3.12
CA GLN A 111 11.39 8.88 -3.71
C GLN A 111 12.19 7.85 -2.90
N THR A 112 11.50 6.99 -2.20
CA THR A 112 12.09 5.93 -1.38
C THR A 112 11.78 4.56 -1.97
N ARG A 113 12.77 3.67 -1.99
CA ARG A 113 12.62 2.30 -2.51
C ARG A 113 12.92 1.27 -1.45
N CYS A 114 12.12 0.20 -1.41
CA CYS A 114 12.36 -0.92 -0.52
C CYS A 114 12.06 -2.27 -1.18
N GLU A 115 12.50 -3.34 -0.53
CA GLU A 115 12.31 -4.72 -0.97
C GLU A 115 11.68 -5.51 0.16
N VAL A 116 10.58 -6.22 -0.16
CA VAL A 116 9.91 -7.13 0.78
C VAL A 116 10.30 -8.56 0.42
N LYS A 117 11.14 -9.17 1.25
CA LYS A 117 11.59 -10.54 1.06
C LYS A 117 10.60 -11.51 1.69
N VAL A 118 10.16 -12.50 0.93
CA VAL A 118 9.21 -13.53 1.39
C VAL A 118 9.69 -14.92 1.00
N THR A 119 9.17 -15.95 1.66
CA THR A 119 9.39 -17.35 1.31
C THR A 119 8.10 -17.93 0.75
N PRO A 120 7.94 -18.05 -0.58
CA PRO A 120 6.73 -18.58 -1.19
C PRO A 120 6.59 -20.07 -0.93
N TYR A 121 5.36 -20.58 -0.94
CA TYR A 121 5.12 -22.03 -0.86
C TYR A 121 5.58 -22.74 -2.12
N PHE A 122 5.35 -22.11 -3.28
CA PHE A 122 5.73 -22.61 -4.61
C PHE A 122 6.28 -21.47 -5.45
N THR A 123 7.17 -21.81 -6.37
CA THR A 123 7.59 -20.92 -7.47
C THR A 123 7.18 -21.52 -8.80
N ILE A 124 6.90 -20.66 -9.77
CA ILE A 124 6.61 -21.00 -11.16
C ILE A 124 7.72 -20.43 -12.01
N SER A 125 8.23 -21.20 -12.95
CA SER A 125 9.24 -20.77 -13.91
C SER A 125 9.05 -21.42 -15.27
N ASP A 126 9.79 -20.96 -16.26
CA ASP A 126 9.83 -21.49 -17.63
C ASP A 126 8.42 -21.57 -18.26
N GLU A 127 7.61 -20.55 -18.05
CA GLU A 127 6.28 -20.45 -18.61
C GLU A 127 6.37 -20.33 -20.14
N ASN A 128 5.71 -21.23 -20.83
CA ASN A 128 5.55 -21.18 -22.28
C ASN A 128 4.07 -21.27 -22.63
N ILE A 129 3.55 -20.21 -23.21
CA ILE A 129 2.13 -20.12 -23.62
C ILE A 129 2.09 -19.97 -25.14
N THR A 130 1.36 -20.85 -25.80
CA THR A 130 1.18 -20.85 -27.25
C THR A 130 -0.30 -20.76 -27.63
N LEU A 131 -0.61 -20.08 -28.70
CA LEU A 131 -1.92 -20.05 -29.33
C LEU A 131 -1.82 -20.64 -30.73
N ASP A 132 -2.49 -21.75 -30.96
CA ASP A 132 -2.59 -22.40 -32.26
C ASP A 132 -4.05 -22.78 -32.54
N ASN A 133 -4.57 -22.44 -33.72
CA ASN A 133 -5.93 -22.74 -34.15
C ASN A 133 -7.02 -22.45 -33.09
N ASN A 134 -6.96 -21.31 -32.41
CA ASN A 134 -7.81 -20.89 -31.30
C ASN A 134 -7.68 -21.77 -30.04
N ILE A 135 -6.66 -22.62 -29.94
CA ILE A 135 -6.33 -23.40 -28.75
C ILE A 135 -5.17 -22.75 -28.04
N VAL A 136 -5.36 -22.39 -26.78
CA VAL A 136 -4.28 -21.91 -25.90
C VAL A 136 -3.69 -23.13 -25.15
N SER A 137 -2.41 -23.34 -25.32
CA SER A 137 -1.65 -24.37 -24.59
C SER A 137 -0.58 -23.71 -23.74
N GLY A 138 -0.37 -24.23 -22.53
CA GLY A 138 0.65 -23.68 -21.62
C GLY A 138 1.39 -24.79 -20.87
N THR A 139 2.68 -24.59 -20.67
CA THR A 139 3.54 -25.41 -19.81
C THR A 139 4.32 -24.49 -18.86
N CYS A 140 4.64 -25.00 -17.68
CA CYS A 140 5.51 -24.31 -16.70
C CYS A 140 6.18 -25.35 -15.81
N ASN A 141 7.25 -24.95 -15.15
CA ASN A 141 7.86 -25.69 -14.05
C ASN A 141 7.31 -25.16 -12.72
N ILE A 142 6.87 -26.07 -11.85
CA ILE A 142 6.41 -25.73 -10.50
C ILE A 142 7.38 -26.37 -9.51
N GLN A 143 7.98 -25.55 -8.65
CA GLN A 143 8.86 -26.02 -7.59
C GLN A 143 8.23 -25.73 -6.22
N GLN A 144 8.09 -26.74 -5.39
CA GLN A 144 7.71 -26.59 -3.99
C GLN A 144 8.92 -26.13 -3.18
N ILE A 145 8.78 -24.99 -2.48
CA ILE A 145 9.84 -24.38 -1.67
C ILE A 145 9.67 -24.79 -0.21
N VAL A 146 8.44 -24.78 0.29
CA VAL A 146 8.13 -25.14 1.68
C VAL A 146 7.57 -26.56 1.69
N GLN A 147 8.26 -27.47 2.36
CA GLN A 147 7.78 -28.83 2.57
C GLN A 147 6.68 -28.80 3.64
N ASP A 148 5.64 -29.60 3.46
CA ASP A 148 4.49 -29.71 4.38
C ASP A 148 3.59 -28.47 4.47
N ALA A 149 3.47 -27.71 3.38
CA ALA A 149 2.58 -26.56 3.24
C ALA A 149 1.20 -26.95 2.68
#